data_b562dd0796e516e8d1175b01a044287b
#
_entry.id   b562dd0796e516e8d1175b01a044287b
#
_cell.length_a   1.000
_cell.length_b   1.000
_cell.length_c   1.000
_cell.angle_alpha   90.00
_cell.angle_beta   90.00
_cell.angle_gamma   90.00
#
_symmetry.space_group_name_H-M   'P 1'
#
loop_
_entity.id
_entity.type
_entity.pdbx_description
1 polymer ?
#
loop_
_entity_poly.entity_id
_entity_poly.type
_entity_poly.pdbx_seq_one_letter_code
_entity_poly.pdbx_strand_id
1 'polypeptide(L)'
;MLFMANGVTMLHAQYRFDNILYGAAYYHEYMPSERLDEDIRLMKEYGVNVVRVGESSWGVFEPQEGVFKFEWMDRILDKMHEAGIKVVLGTPTYSIPAWMAERHPEVLAQYPGGGQAYYGIRQNMNFMNPTYRFYSERIIRKLMERYAKHPAIIGYQVDNEIEARNINNHDYFVGFRNYVKNKFKGNINKLTKEWGMNYWGMNIHRWEDFYPRDGVTNPSYKNEWERWNRKAIADFLNWQVDIVNEYKQKNQFVTHCFMGAFQNVDQVESFRQMEYPANNVYHNVQDGQDGQLLAYVGDFMRTVAKGNYLITETNAQTTGWDSRNQYPPYDGQLRQNVYGHLASGANMVEYWHWSSIHYGQETYWKGILGHDLEGNRISEEFKKVAGELRRIGTHLVNLKKRNKAAILFSHDSYHALQFMPYSWKDNYPK
;
A
#
# COMPACT_ATOMS: atom_id res chain seq x y z
N MET A 1 18.20 17.71 37.34
CA MET A 1 16.75 17.93 37.27
C MET A 1 16.23 17.19 36.05
N LEU A 2 15.73 15.97 36.26
CA LEU A 2 15.20 15.12 35.18
C LEU A 2 13.78 15.59 34.89
N PHE A 3 13.53 16.09 33.69
CA PHE A 3 12.18 16.28 33.18
C PHE A 3 11.65 14.93 32.67
N MET A 4 10.82 14.28 33.44
CA MET A 4 9.95 13.22 32.99
C MET A 4 8.87 13.83 32.12
N ALA A 5 8.97 13.67 30.78
CA ALA A 5 7.86 13.94 29.90
C ALA A 5 6.81 12.83 30.10
N ASN A 6 5.77 13.11 30.83
CA ASN A 6 4.56 12.29 30.88
C ASN A 6 3.89 12.37 29.50
N GLY A 7 4.21 11.44 28.63
CA GLY A 7 3.43 11.19 27.42
C GLY A 7 2.06 10.65 27.84
N VAL A 8 1.05 11.51 27.81
CA VAL A 8 -0.34 11.07 27.85
C VAL A 8 -0.60 10.29 26.56
N THR A 9 -0.46 8.97 26.62
CA THR A 9 -0.97 8.09 25.57
C THR A 9 -2.49 8.22 25.61
N MET A 10 -3.05 9.02 24.72
CA MET A 10 -4.48 8.99 24.48
C MET A 10 -4.81 7.59 23.98
N LEU A 11 -5.46 6.79 24.80
CA LEU A 11 -6.09 5.54 24.42
C LEU A 11 -7.23 5.88 23.45
N HIS A 12 -6.92 6.03 22.15
CA HIS A 12 -7.96 6.07 21.15
C HIS A 12 -8.66 4.71 21.17
N ALA A 13 -9.99 4.71 21.16
CA ALA A 13 -10.76 3.49 21.01
C ALA A 13 -10.46 2.93 19.61
N GLN A 14 -9.60 1.95 19.56
CA GLN A 14 -9.15 1.31 18.32
C GLN A 14 -10.24 0.35 17.84
N TYR A 15 -10.41 0.23 16.50
CA TYR A 15 -11.23 -0.84 15.91
C TYR A 15 -10.80 -2.19 16.47
N ARG A 16 -11.75 -3.01 16.91
CA ARG A 16 -11.47 -4.33 17.47
C ARG A 16 -12.01 -5.41 16.55
N PHE A 17 -11.11 -6.27 16.13
CA PHE A 17 -11.50 -7.49 15.40
C PHE A 17 -12.07 -8.50 16.39
N ASP A 18 -13.32 -8.83 16.22
CA ASP A 18 -14.05 -9.87 16.99
C ASP A 18 -14.08 -11.21 16.23
N ASN A 19 -13.85 -11.17 14.93
CA ASN A 19 -13.76 -12.33 14.04
C ASN A 19 -12.79 -12.01 12.89
N ILE A 20 -12.41 -13.03 12.13
CA ILE A 20 -11.64 -12.86 10.91
C ILE A 20 -12.48 -12.17 9.85
N LEU A 21 -11.91 -11.16 9.21
CA LEU A 21 -12.46 -10.55 8.01
C LEU A 21 -11.95 -11.30 6.78
N TYR A 22 -12.88 -11.66 5.88
CA TYR A 22 -12.59 -12.47 4.71
C TYR A 22 -13.39 -11.99 3.52
N GLY A 23 -12.70 -11.57 2.47
CA GLY A 23 -13.34 -10.92 1.34
C GLY A 23 -12.42 -10.63 0.16
N ALA A 24 -12.69 -9.54 -0.53
CA ALA A 24 -11.96 -9.17 -1.73
C ALA A 24 -11.98 -7.67 -2.00
N ALA A 25 -11.05 -7.19 -2.81
CA ALA A 25 -11.16 -5.92 -3.49
C ALA A 25 -12.35 -5.96 -4.46
N TYR A 26 -13.15 -4.90 -4.48
CA TYR A 26 -14.36 -4.81 -5.29
C TYR A 26 -14.43 -3.48 -6.04
N TYR A 27 -14.36 -3.55 -7.36
CA TYR A 27 -14.43 -2.38 -8.24
C TYR A 27 -15.57 -2.56 -9.21
N HIS A 28 -16.74 -2.05 -8.83
CA HIS A 28 -17.93 -2.08 -9.68
C HIS A 28 -17.67 -1.38 -11.03
N GLU A 29 -16.86 -0.33 -11.01
CA GLU A 29 -16.45 0.43 -12.19
C GLU A 29 -15.56 -0.35 -13.18
N TYR A 30 -15.04 -1.51 -12.79
CA TYR A 30 -14.26 -2.40 -13.68
C TYR A 30 -15.14 -3.45 -14.38
N MET A 31 -16.41 -3.53 -14.04
CA MET A 31 -17.30 -4.53 -14.59
C MET A 31 -17.82 -4.14 -15.99
N PRO A 32 -18.00 -5.10 -16.88
CA PRO A 32 -18.50 -4.85 -18.24
C PRO A 32 -19.97 -4.44 -18.29
N SER A 33 -20.71 -4.73 -17.24
CA SER A 33 -22.15 -4.45 -17.13
C SER A 33 -22.53 -4.15 -15.69
N GLU A 34 -23.72 -3.60 -15.50
CA GLU A 34 -24.30 -3.38 -14.16
C GLU A 34 -24.56 -4.71 -13.46
N ARG A 35 -23.89 -4.94 -12.33
CA ARG A 35 -23.94 -6.21 -11.59
C ARG A 35 -24.05 -6.06 -10.08
N LEU A 36 -24.14 -4.84 -9.55
CA LEU A 36 -24.02 -4.62 -8.10
C LEU A 36 -24.95 -5.51 -7.27
N ASP A 37 -26.21 -5.64 -7.68
CA ASP A 37 -27.19 -6.45 -6.94
C ASP A 37 -26.85 -7.93 -6.99
N GLU A 38 -26.42 -8.42 -8.13
CA GLU A 38 -26.01 -9.81 -8.31
C GLU A 38 -24.71 -10.12 -7.58
N ASP A 39 -23.72 -9.23 -7.67
CA ASP A 39 -22.46 -9.38 -6.95
C ASP A 39 -22.69 -9.43 -5.44
N ILE A 40 -23.54 -8.58 -4.89
CA ILE A 40 -23.88 -8.60 -3.47
C ILE A 40 -24.62 -9.89 -3.08
N ARG A 41 -25.53 -10.35 -3.93
CA ARG A 41 -26.19 -11.64 -3.72
C ARG A 41 -25.19 -12.79 -3.62
N LEU A 42 -24.24 -12.85 -4.57
CA LEU A 42 -23.19 -13.85 -4.59
C LEU A 42 -22.21 -13.70 -3.42
N MET A 43 -21.82 -12.48 -3.07
CA MET A 43 -20.96 -12.20 -1.91
C MET A 43 -21.59 -12.73 -0.60
N LYS A 44 -22.90 -12.50 -0.41
CA LYS A 44 -23.63 -13.06 0.74
C LYS A 44 -23.64 -14.58 0.72
N GLU A 45 -23.93 -15.16 -0.44
CA GLU A 45 -23.95 -16.61 -0.62
C GLU A 45 -22.58 -17.24 -0.31
N TYR A 46 -21.51 -16.63 -0.78
CA TYR A 46 -20.15 -17.13 -0.56
C TYR A 46 -19.56 -16.73 0.78
N GLY A 47 -20.25 -15.90 1.56
CA GLY A 47 -19.85 -15.57 2.93
C GLY A 47 -18.78 -14.49 3.03
N VAL A 48 -18.68 -13.62 2.03
CA VAL A 48 -17.89 -12.38 2.11
C VAL A 48 -18.41 -11.52 3.25
N ASN A 49 -17.53 -11.01 4.11
CA ASN A 49 -17.89 -10.13 5.20
C ASN A 49 -17.15 -8.78 5.19
N VAL A 50 -16.23 -8.58 4.25
CA VAL A 50 -15.51 -7.34 4.02
C VAL A 50 -15.19 -7.16 2.54
N VAL A 51 -15.22 -5.91 2.07
CA VAL A 51 -14.71 -5.51 0.75
C VAL A 51 -13.89 -4.24 0.86
N ARG A 52 -12.89 -4.09 -0.01
CA ARG A 52 -12.14 -2.86 -0.20
C ARG A 52 -12.57 -2.19 -1.50
N VAL A 53 -12.76 -0.87 -1.48
CA VAL A 53 -13.28 -0.10 -2.61
C VAL A 53 -12.60 1.28 -2.74
N GLY A 54 -12.54 1.82 -3.93
CA GLY A 54 -12.40 3.25 -4.20
C GLY A 54 -10.98 3.80 -4.32
N GLU A 55 -9.91 3.09 -3.98
CA GLU A 55 -8.54 3.62 -3.98
C GLU A 55 -8.01 3.96 -5.38
N SER A 56 -8.56 3.41 -6.44
CA SER A 56 -8.14 3.68 -7.83
C SER A 56 -9.08 4.64 -8.60
N SER A 57 -10.08 5.21 -7.96
CA SER A 57 -11.25 5.75 -8.65
C SER A 57 -11.29 7.28 -8.69
N TRP A 58 -10.14 8.00 -8.59
CA TRP A 58 -10.16 9.47 -8.57
C TRP A 58 -10.87 10.08 -9.80
N GLY A 59 -10.54 9.59 -11.02
CA GLY A 59 -11.19 10.08 -12.23
C GLY A 59 -12.68 9.78 -12.31
N VAL A 60 -13.19 8.80 -11.54
CA VAL A 60 -14.63 8.50 -11.41
C VAL A 60 -15.29 9.43 -10.38
N PHE A 61 -14.62 9.65 -9.24
CA PHE A 61 -15.08 10.59 -8.22
C PHE A 61 -15.05 12.04 -8.70
N GLU A 62 -14.05 12.42 -9.51
CA GLU A 62 -13.85 13.76 -10.01
C GLU A 62 -13.50 13.73 -11.51
N PRO A 63 -14.49 13.48 -12.40
CA PRO A 63 -14.27 13.36 -13.84
C PRO A 63 -13.81 14.66 -14.52
N GLN A 64 -14.08 15.80 -13.90
CA GLN A 64 -13.58 17.12 -14.28
C GLN A 64 -13.18 17.87 -13.03
N GLU A 65 -12.22 18.78 -13.14
CA GLU A 65 -11.74 19.57 -12.02
C GLU A 65 -12.89 20.27 -11.29
N GLY A 66 -13.05 19.94 -10.00
CA GLY A 66 -14.09 20.52 -9.14
C GLY A 66 -15.49 19.93 -9.32
N VAL A 67 -15.70 19.01 -10.27
CA VAL A 67 -16.98 18.34 -10.50
C VAL A 67 -16.93 16.95 -9.85
N PHE A 68 -17.62 16.80 -8.73
CA PHE A 68 -17.62 15.56 -7.95
C PHE A 68 -18.88 14.74 -8.24
N LYS A 69 -18.70 13.41 -8.38
CA LYS A 69 -19.75 12.43 -8.58
C LYS A 69 -19.59 11.30 -7.57
N PHE A 70 -20.43 11.26 -6.56
CA PHE A 70 -20.36 10.29 -5.47
C PHE A 70 -21.50 9.26 -5.49
N GLU A 71 -22.56 9.48 -6.25
CA GLU A 71 -23.80 8.70 -6.23
C GLU A 71 -23.57 7.20 -6.51
N TRP A 72 -22.59 6.88 -7.33
CA TRP A 72 -22.23 5.52 -7.63
C TRP A 72 -21.65 4.80 -6.40
N MET A 73 -20.79 5.48 -5.61
CA MET A 73 -20.21 4.94 -4.39
C MET A 73 -21.25 4.93 -3.25
N ASP A 74 -22.13 5.93 -3.16
CA ASP A 74 -23.25 5.92 -2.21
C ASP A 74 -24.04 4.63 -2.33
N ARG A 75 -24.42 4.27 -3.55
CA ARG A 75 -25.17 3.05 -3.83
C ARG A 75 -24.42 1.78 -3.44
N ILE A 76 -23.10 1.72 -3.67
CA ILE A 76 -22.28 0.58 -3.25
C ILE A 76 -22.27 0.48 -1.73
N LEU A 77 -21.99 1.56 -1.03
CA LEU A 77 -21.90 1.57 0.42
C LEU A 77 -23.23 1.23 1.10
N ASP A 78 -24.33 1.80 0.64
CA ASP A 78 -25.66 1.52 1.16
C ASP A 78 -26.02 0.03 1.01
N LYS A 79 -25.80 -0.53 -0.18
CA LYS A 79 -26.07 -1.95 -0.43
C LYS A 79 -25.14 -2.90 0.32
N MET A 80 -23.87 -2.55 0.51
CA MET A 80 -22.95 -3.32 1.37
C MET A 80 -23.43 -3.28 2.81
N HIS A 81 -23.88 -2.12 3.30
CA HIS A 81 -24.44 -2.00 4.64
C HIS A 81 -25.70 -2.87 4.83
N GLU A 82 -26.66 -2.80 3.92
CA GLU A 82 -27.87 -3.62 3.93
C GLU A 82 -27.56 -5.12 3.91
N ALA A 83 -26.49 -5.49 3.22
CA ALA A 83 -26.01 -6.88 3.14
C ALA A 83 -25.23 -7.34 4.38
N GLY A 84 -24.86 -6.42 5.30
CA GLY A 84 -24.01 -6.70 6.46
C GLY A 84 -22.53 -6.89 6.09
N ILE A 85 -22.11 -6.43 4.91
CA ILE A 85 -20.71 -6.48 4.43
C ILE A 85 -20.00 -5.20 4.86
N LYS A 86 -18.88 -5.35 5.54
CA LYS A 86 -18.02 -4.26 6.00
C LYS A 86 -17.19 -3.70 4.84
N VAL A 87 -16.83 -2.42 4.91
CA VAL A 87 -16.08 -1.76 3.82
C VAL A 87 -14.81 -1.11 4.37
N VAL A 88 -13.71 -1.30 3.66
CA VAL A 88 -12.48 -0.49 3.75
C VAL A 88 -12.48 0.45 2.55
N LEU A 89 -12.59 1.76 2.81
CA LEU A 89 -12.61 2.78 1.75
C LEU A 89 -11.20 3.30 1.48
N GLY A 90 -10.77 3.28 0.22
CA GLY A 90 -9.47 3.78 -0.22
C GLY A 90 -9.46 5.28 -0.54
N THR A 91 -8.33 5.97 -0.26
CA THR A 91 -8.07 7.29 -0.83
C THR A 91 -7.44 7.12 -2.21
N PRO A 92 -7.96 7.82 -3.26
CA PRO A 92 -7.63 7.49 -4.65
C PRO A 92 -6.36 8.20 -5.16
N THR A 93 -5.38 8.43 -4.30
CA THR A 93 -4.23 9.31 -4.59
C THR A 93 -3.13 8.67 -5.43
N TYR A 94 -3.12 7.35 -5.58
CA TYR A 94 -2.04 6.68 -6.32
C TYR A 94 -2.18 6.74 -7.85
N SER A 95 -3.30 7.23 -8.37
CA SER A 95 -3.50 7.52 -9.78
C SER A 95 -4.23 8.86 -9.96
N ILE A 96 -3.76 9.70 -10.88
CA ILE A 96 -4.34 11.02 -11.11
C ILE A 96 -5.38 10.98 -12.23
N PRO A 97 -6.40 11.84 -12.19
CA PRO A 97 -7.36 11.97 -13.28
C PRO A 97 -6.74 12.67 -14.50
N ALA A 98 -7.31 12.42 -15.69
CA ALA A 98 -6.80 12.96 -16.95
C ALA A 98 -6.71 14.48 -16.97
N TRP A 99 -7.72 15.17 -16.43
CA TRP A 99 -7.73 16.65 -16.37
C TRP A 99 -6.53 17.21 -15.58
N MET A 100 -6.05 16.48 -14.56
CA MET A 100 -4.89 16.93 -13.78
C MET A 100 -3.60 16.83 -14.60
N ALA A 101 -3.39 15.72 -15.29
CA ALA A 101 -2.21 15.57 -16.16
C ALA A 101 -2.19 16.58 -17.31
N GLU A 102 -3.35 16.94 -17.83
CA GLU A 102 -3.48 17.91 -18.92
C GLU A 102 -3.25 19.36 -18.44
N ARG A 103 -3.90 19.76 -17.36
CA ARG A 103 -3.89 21.15 -16.88
C ARG A 103 -2.71 21.48 -15.97
N HIS A 104 -2.17 20.46 -15.33
CA HIS A 104 -1.10 20.58 -14.33
C HIS A 104 0.02 19.57 -14.63
N PRO A 105 0.64 19.61 -15.83
CA PRO A 105 1.67 18.64 -16.20
C PRO A 105 2.90 18.65 -15.26
N GLU A 106 3.10 19.70 -14.49
CA GLU A 106 4.13 19.80 -13.46
C GLU A 106 3.96 18.80 -12.31
N VAL A 107 2.77 18.19 -12.15
CA VAL A 107 2.54 17.15 -11.15
C VAL A 107 3.21 15.82 -11.54
N LEU A 108 3.47 15.62 -12.83
CA LEU A 108 4.05 14.39 -13.34
C LEU A 108 5.51 14.23 -12.89
N ALA A 109 5.90 13.01 -12.57
CA ALA A 109 7.27 12.68 -12.21
C ALA A 109 8.21 12.89 -13.39
N GLN A 110 9.40 13.38 -13.11
CA GLN A 110 10.53 13.40 -14.03
C GLN A 110 11.49 12.29 -13.62
N TYR A 111 11.93 11.50 -14.58
CA TYR A 111 12.87 10.41 -14.33
C TYR A 111 14.32 10.87 -14.48
N PRO A 112 15.29 10.18 -13.85
CA PRO A 112 16.69 10.35 -14.18
C PRO A 112 16.94 10.24 -15.69
N GLY A 113 17.76 11.15 -16.23
CA GLY A 113 18.01 11.21 -17.68
C GLY A 113 17.02 12.06 -18.48
N GLY A 114 16.05 12.75 -17.82
CA GLY A 114 15.22 13.80 -18.42
C GLY A 114 13.90 13.33 -19.03
N GLY A 115 13.52 12.06 -18.87
CA GLY A 115 12.19 11.59 -19.27
C GLY A 115 11.11 12.04 -18.28
N GLN A 116 9.93 12.41 -18.81
CA GLN A 116 8.76 12.72 -17.98
C GLN A 116 7.78 11.54 -18.01
N ALA A 117 7.12 11.27 -16.87
CA ALA A 117 6.04 10.31 -16.80
C ALA A 117 4.84 10.76 -17.63
N TYR A 118 4.04 9.79 -18.07
CA TYR A 118 2.85 10.02 -18.88
C TYR A 118 1.60 9.70 -18.08
N TYR A 119 0.47 10.31 -18.47
CA TYR A 119 -0.84 9.90 -17.98
C TYR A 119 -1.16 8.45 -18.34
N GLY A 120 -1.96 7.79 -17.51
CA GLY A 120 -2.44 6.42 -17.74
C GLY A 120 -1.65 5.32 -17.02
N ILE A 121 -0.61 5.70 -16.27
CA ILE A 121 0.15 4.79 -15.40
C ILE A 121 -0.08 5.24 -13.95
N ARG A 122 -0.25 4.29 -13.03
CA ARG A 122 -0.32 4.59 -11.59
C ARG A 122 1.04 5.07 -11.06
N GLN A 123 1.04 5.86 -9.99
CA GLN A 123 2.27 6.35 -9.30
C GLN A 123 3.22 7.08 -10.25
N ASN A 124 2.68 7.85 -11.16
CA ASN A 124 3.42 8.64 -12.14
C ASN A 124 3.54 10.12 -11.76
N MET A 125 3.20 10.47 -10.54
CA MET A 125 3.25 11.83 -10.03
C MET A 125 4.41 12.05 -9.06
N ASN A 126 4.85 13.29 -8.98
CA ASN A 126 5.72 13.76 -7.91
C ASN A 126 4.86 14.09 -6.67
N PHE A 127 4.83 13.21 -5.69
CA PHE A 127 4.00 13.37 -4.48
C PHE A 127 4.48 14.52 -3.55
N MET A 128 5.60 15.17 -3.83
CA MET A 128 6.03 16.39 -3.16
C MET A 128 5.53 17.67 -3.87
N ASN A 129 5.03 17.54 -5.10
CA ASN A 129 4.55 18.70 -5.85
C ASN A 129 3.36 19.36 -5.11
N PRO A 130 3.38 20.69 -4.87
CA PRO A 130 2.34 21.36 -4.09
C PRO A 130 0.98 21.35 -4.77
N THR A 131 0.92 21.40 -6.11
CA THR A 131 -0.33 21.29 -6.86
C THR A 131 -0.96 19.91 -6.68
N TYR A 132 -0.16 18.85 -6.82
CA TYR A 132 -0.64 17.49 -6.58
C TYR A 132 -1.14 17.31 -5.14
N ARG A 133 -0.40 17.83 -4.15
CA ARG A 133 -0.81 17.76 -2.74
C ARG A 133 -2.10 18.52 -2.47
N PHE A 134 -2.27 19.69 -3.06
CA PHE A 134 -3.51 20.48 -2.93
C PHE A 134 -4.72 19.67 -3.41
N TYR A 135 -4.63 19.07 -4.58
CA TYR A 135 -5.73 18.28 -5.13
C TYR A 135 -5.93 16.95 -4.38
N SER A 136 -4.87 16.31 -3.94
CA SER A 136 -4.93 15.09 -3.10
C SER A 136 -5.64 15.38 -1.78
N GLU A 137 -5.31 16.46 -1.09
CA GLU A 137 -6.00 16.88 0.12
C GLU A 137 -7.48 17.15 -0.15
N ARG A 138 -7.78 17.86 -1.23
CA ARG A 138 -9.16 18.18 -1.60
C ARG A 138 -10.01 16.93 -1.81
N ILE A 139 -9.54 15.95 -2.57
CA ILE A 139 -10.31 14.71 -2.82
C ILE A 139 -10.47 13.89 -1.54
N ILE A 140 -9.41 13.76 -0.72
CA ILE A 140 -9.49 13.05 0.56
C ILE A 140 -10.53 13.71 1.45
N ARG A 141 -10.49 15.05 1.63
CA ARG A 141 -11.47 15.78 2.45
C ARG A 141 -12.89 15.59 1.93
N LYS A 142 -13.11 15.65 0.61
CA LYS A 142 -14.43 15.43 0.00
C LYS A 142 -14.98 14.02 0.27
N LEU A 143 -14.14 12.99 0.19
CA LEU A 143 -14.51 11.63 0.55
C LEU A 143 -14.85 11.52 2.05
N MET A 144 -14.01 12.09 2.89
CA MET A 144 -14.18 12.02 4.35
C MET A 144 -15.39 12.81 4.84
N GLU A 145 -15.64 14.03 4.31
CA GLU A 145 -16.84 14.83 4.59
C GLU A 145 -18.12 14.02 4.31
N ARG A 146 -18.12 13.24 3.22
CA ARG A 146 -19.28 12.46 2.82
C ARG A 146 -19.42 11.15 3.57
N TYR A 147 -18.33 10.41 3.73
CA TYR A 147 -18.37 8.99 4.09
C TYR A 147 -17.89 8.65 5.52
N ALA A 148 -17.28 9.57 6.25
CA ALA A 148 -16.70 9.24 7.56
C ALA A 148 -17.71 8.67 8.57
N LYS A 149 -18.99 8.95 8.40
CA LYS A 149 -20.07 8.47 9.28
C LYS A 149 -20.86 7.31 8.67
N HIS A 150 -20.49 6.82 7.49
CA HIS A 150 -21.23 5.75 6.85
C HIS A 150 -21.07 4.42 7.62
N PRO A 151 -22.17 3.74 7.98
CA PRO A 151 -22.11 2.59 8.91
C PRO A 151 -21.43 1.35 8.32
N ALA A 152 -21.32 1.21 6.99
CA ALA A 152 -20.59 0.11 6.36
C ALA A 152 -19.06 0.25 6.56
N ILE A 153 -18.55 1.47 6.72
CA ILE A 153 -17.11 1.74 6.71
C ILE A 153 -16.50 1.45 8.06
N ILE A 154 -15.58 0.50 8.10
CA ILE A 154 -14.82 0.11 9.28
C ILE A 154 -13.39 0.63 9.30
N GLY A 155 -12.89 1.09 8.17
CA GLY A 155 -11.52 1.60 8.05
C GLY A 155 -11.25 2.25 6.70
N TYR A 156 -10.07 2.86 6.62
CA TYR A 156 -9.58 3.56 5.43
C TYR A 156 -8.22 3.02 5.03
N GLN A 157 -8.03 2.81 3.74
CA GLN A 157 -6.70 2.59 3.17
C GLN A 157 -6.24 3.91 2.53
N VAL A 158 -5.14 4.48 3.01
CA VAL A 158 -4.52 5.64 2.35
C VAL A 158 -3.58 5.18 1.26
N ASP A 159 -3.76 5.72 0.04
CA ASP A 159 -2.94 5.39 -1.13
C ASP A 159 -2.89 3.87 -1.44
N ASN A 160 -2.03 3.44 -2.36
CA ASN A 160 -1.86 2.03 -2.71
C ASN A 160 -0.42 1.70 -3.09
N GLU A 161 0.19 0.71 -2.46
CA GLU A 161 1.52 0.17 -2.78
C GLU A 161 2.56 1.23 -3.12
N ILE A 162 2.63 2.29 -2.32
CA ILE A 162 3.48 3.44 -2.62
C ILE A 162 4.96 3.06 -2.68
N GLU A 163 5.65 3.56 -3.69
CA GLU A 163 7.09 3.38 -3.88
C GLU A 163 7.78 4.70 -4.22
N ALA A 164 9.07 4.81 -3.89
CA ALA A 164 9.93 5.86 -4.40
C ALA A 164 10.38 5.50 -5.82
N ARG A 165 9.52 5.73 -6.78
CA ARG A 165 9.85 5.54 -8.21
C ARG A 165 10.69 6.71 -8.69
N ASN A 166 11.99 6.57 -8.66
CA ASN A 166 13.00 7.45 -9.31
C ASN A 166 12.53 8.88 -9.67
N ILE A 167 11.83 9.55 -8.74
CA ILE A 167 11.36 10.92 -8.94
C ILE A 167 12.57 11.85 -8.92
N ASN A 168 12.78 12.60 -10.00
CA ASN A 168 13.92 13.49 -10.18
C ASN A 168 13.52 14.95 -10.46
N ASN A 169 12.29 15.31 -10.09
CA ASN A 169 11.82 16.69 -10.22
C ASN A 169 12.67 17.64 -9.38
N HIS A 170 12.79 18.88 -9.83
CA HIS A 170 13.61 19.88 -9.16
C HIS A 170 13.18 20.13 -7.70
N ASP A 171 11.90 20.24 -7.44
CA ASP A 171 11.34 20.42 -6.09
C ASP A 171 11.63 19.21 -5.18
N TYR A 172 11.60 17.98 -5.72
CA TYR A 172 11.99 16.78 -5.00
C TYR A 172 13.48 16.80 -4.62
N PHE A 173 14.33 17.20 -5.56
CA PHE A 173 15.75 17.38 -5.30
C PHE A 173 16.03 18.50 -4.26
N VAL A 174 15.32 19.62 -4.34
CA VAL A 174 15.43 20.69 -3.33
C VAL A 174 15.04 20.18 -1.94
N GLY A 175 14.03 19.34 -1.85
CA GLY A 175 13.65 18.64 -0.61
C GLY A 175 14.81 17.81 -0.05
N PHE A 176 15.45 17.00 -0.89
CA PHE A 176 16.63 16.22 -0.51
C PHE A 176 17.79 17.09 -0.03
N ARG A 177 18.14 18.13 -0.79
CA ARG A 177 19.19 19.08 -0.40
C ARG A 177 18.91 19.71 0.97
N ASN A 178 17.69 20.13 1.22
CA ASN A 178 17.29 20.70 2.51
C ASN A 178 17.35 19.67 3.63
N TYR A 179 16.94 18.43 3.39
CA TYR A 179 17.07 17.33 4.33
C TYR A 179 18.54 17.10 4.72
N VAL A 180 19.45 17.01 3.74
CA VAL A 180 20.89 16.85 3.99
C VAL A 180 21.46 18.06 4.72
N LYS A 181 21.10 19.29 4.29
CA LYS A 181 21.52 20.53 4.95
C LYS A 181 21.13 20.55 6.44
N ASN A 182 19.91 20.13 6.76
CA ASN A 182 19.44 20.06 8.16
C ASN A 182 20.20 18.99 8.95
N LYS A 183 20.44 17.80 8.36
CA LYS A 183 21.21 16.71 8.99
C LYS A 183 22.62 17.16 9.38
N PHE A 184 23.27 17.94 8.54
CA PHE A 184 24.60 18.48 8.78
C PHE A 184 24.58 19.86 9.49
N LYS A 185 23.42 20.33 9.93
CA LYS A 185 23.23 21.64 10.60
C LYS A 185 23.83 22.80 9.80
N GLY A 186 23.70 22.76 8.47
CA GLY A 186 24.23 23.75 7.54
C GLY A 186 25.74 23.67 7.29
N ASN A 187 26.47 22.76 7.95
CA ASN A 187 27.92 22.69 7.84
C ASN A 187 28.36 21.87 6.62
N ILE A 188 28.61 22.54 5.50
CA ILE A 188 29.03 21.94 4.23
C ILE A 188 30.39 21.24 4.32
N ASN A 189 31.33 21.81 5.10
CA ASN A 189 32.67 21.23 5.25
C ASN A 189 32.61 19.89 5.99
N LYS A 190 31.71 19.77 6.98
CA LYS A 190 31.47 18.51 7.67
C LYS A 190 30.92 17.45 6.72
N LEU A 191 29.93 17.80 5.89
CA LEU A 191 29.38 16.93 4.87
C LEU A 191 30.48 16.45 3.90
N THR A 192 31.23 17.37 3.31
CA THR A 192 32.29 17.08 2.33
C THR A 192 33.31 16.10 2.92
N LYS A 193 33.71 16.31 4.18
CA LYS A 193 34.65 15.44 4.89
C LYS A 193 34.05 14.05 5.16
N GLU A 194 32.85 13.97 5.74
CA GLU A 194 32.25 12.70 6.13
C GLU A 194 31.87 11.83 4.92
N TRP A 195 31.50 12.46 3.79
CA TRP A 195 31.16 11.73 2.57
C TRP A 195 32.37 11.45 1.68
N GLY A 196 33.56 11.91 2.06
CA GLY A 196 34.78 11.71 1.28
C GLY A 196 34.74 12.37 -0.09
N MET A 197 34.09 13.55 -0.21
CA MET A 197 33.84 14.20 -1.49
C MET A 197 35.09 14.81 -2.14
N ASN A 198 36.23 14.77 -1.47
CA ASN A 198 37.51 15.13 -2.10
C ASN A 198 37.99 14.10 -3.13
N TYR A 199 37.43 12.90 -3.08
CA TYR A 199 37.75 11.85 -4.03
C TYR A 199 37.23 12.26 -5.42
N TRP A 200 38.07 12.17 -6.44
CA TRP A 200 37.85 12.66 -7.81
C TRP A 200 37.43 14.14 -7.91
N GLY A 201 37.78 14.96 -6.91
CA GLY A 201 37.48 16.40 -6.95
C GLY A 201 35.98 16.74 -6.86
N MET A 202 35.15 15.85 -6.27
CA MET A 202 33.71 16.08 -6.14
C MET A 202 33.32 16.96 -4.94
N ASN A 203 34.29 17.58 -4.28
CA ASN A 203 34.04 18.45 -3.15
C ASN A 203 33.22 19.70 -3.53
N ILE A 204 32.33 20.08 -2.63
CA ILE A 204 31.48 21.27 -2.74
C ILE A 204 31.76 22.20 -1.58
N HIS A 205 31.61 23.52 -1.81
CA HIS A 205 31.90 24.53 -0.81
C HIS A 205 30.68 25.35 -0.40
N ARG A 206 29.59 25.28 -1.16
CA ARG A 206 28.34 25.98 -0.91
C ARG A 206 27.18 25.04 -1.14
N TRP A 207 26.07 25.26 -0.44
CA TRP A 207 24.83 24.46 -0.60
C TRP A 207 24.19 24.65 -1.98
N GLU A 208 24.41 25.76 -2.61
CA GLU A 208 23.97 26.07 -3.97
C GLU A 208 24.63 25.16 -5.02
N ASP A 209 25.86 24.70 -4.73
CA ASP A 209 26.62 23.79 -5.58
C ASP A 209 26.31 22.31 -5.31
N PHE A 210 25.38 22.01 -4.39
CA PHE A 210 24.96 20.64 -4.12
C PHE A 210 24.21 20.10 -5.35
N TYR A 211 24.80 19.10 -5.99
CA TYR A 211 24.41 18.64 -7.32
C TYR A 211 23.29 17.57 -7.28
N PRO A 212 22.51 17.43 -8.38
CA PRO A 212 21.48 16.40 -8.52
C PRO A 212 22.05 14.97 -8.49
N ARG A 213 21.15 14.01 -8.28
CA ARG A 213 21.46 12.59 -8.16
C ARG A 213 22.08 11.97 -9.43
N ASP A 214 21.72 12.48 -10.61
CA ASP A 214 22.10 11.87 -11.88
C ASP A 214 23.63 11.81 -12.03
N GLY A 215 24.13 10.62 -12.36
CA GLY A 215 25.57 10.37 -12.50
C GLY A 215 26.37 10.28 -11.19
N VAL A 216 25.74 10.42 -10.02
CA VAL A 216 26.44 10.34 -8.74
C VAL A 216 26.92 8.91 -8.48
N THR A 217 28.23 8.79 -8.19
CA THR A 217 28.88 7.53 -7.84
C THR A 217 29.21 7.41 -6.35
N ASN A 218 29.16 8.52 -5.59
CA ASN A 218 29.50 8.56 -4.17
C ASN A 218 28.53 7.68 -3.35
N PRO A 219 28.98 6.64 -2.63
CA PRO A 219 28.10 5.72 -1.90
C PRO A 219 27.38 6.38 -0.73
N SER A 220 27.99 7.36 -0.07
CA SER A 220 27.33 8.10 1.02
C SER A 220 26.16 8.92 0.50
N TYR A 221 26.31 9.57 -0.65
CA TYR A 221 25.23 10.29 -1.32
C TYR A 221 24.08 9.33 -1.69
N LYS A 222 24.42 8.19 -2.35
CA LYS A 222 23.40 7.20 -2.76
C LYS A 222 22.62 6.66 -1.57
N ASN A 223 23.30 6.28 -0.51
CA ASN A 223 22.63 5.75 0.69
C ASN A 223 21.75 6.82 1.37
N GLU A 224 22.21 8.08 1.40
CA GLU A 224 21.41 9.16 1.96
C GLU A 224 20.21 9.52 1.08
N TRP A 225 20.34 9.41 -0.25
CA TRP A 225 19.20 9.54 -1.15
C TRP A 225 18.13 8.49 -0.89
N GLU A 226 18.51 7.23 -0.67
CA GLU A 226 17.55 6.17 -0.34
C GLU A 226 16.87 6.39 1.02
N ARG A 227 17.60 6.92 2.01
CA ARG A 227 16.98 7.36 3.28
C ARG A 227 15.98 8.49 3.08
N TRP A 228 16.33 9.46 2.24
CA TRP A 228 15.44 10.55 1.88
C TRP A 228 14.17 10.04 1.19
N ASN A 229 14.30 9.16 0.21
CA ASN A 229 13.15 8.58 -0.49
C ASN A 229 12.20 7.90 0.49
N ARG A 230 12.70 7.04 1.36
CA ARG A 230 11.88 6.36 2.38
C ARG A 230 11.20 7.36 3.31
N LYS A 231 11.93 8.39 3.75
CA LYS A 231 11.35 9.45 4.58
C LYS A 231 10.28 10.24 3.85
N ALA A 232 10.51 10.61 2.61
CA ALA A 232 9.55 11.39 1.81
C ALA A 232 8.24 10.61 1.59
N ILE A 233 8.33 9.29 1.36
CA ILE A 233 7.18 8.40 1.30
C ILE A 233 6.45 8.35 2.64
N ALA A 234 7.17 8.13 3.74
CA ALA A 234 6.57 8.06 5.07
C ALA A 234 5.87 9.37 5.44
N ASP A 235 6.49 10.52 5.15
CA ASP A 235 5.89 11.84 5.37
C ASP A 235 4.62 12.05 4.53
N PHE A 236 4.60 11.58 3.27
CA PHE A 236 3.44 11.68 2.41
C PHE A 236 2.27 10.80 2.88
N LEU A 237 2.56 9.56 3.28
CA LEU A 237 1.53 8.67 3.84
C LEU A 237 0.98 9.19 5.16
N ASN A 238 1.85 9.57 6.11
CA ASN A 238 1.41 10.09 7.39
C ASN A 238 0.60 11.38 7.23
N TRP A 239 0.94 12.24 6.27
CA TRP A 239 0.14 13.42 5.95
C TRP A 239 -1.28 13.07 5.47
N GLN A 240 -1.47 12.03 4.65
CA GLN A 240 -2.80 11.56 4.27
C GLN A 240 -3.55 10.99 5.48
N VAL A 241 -2.85 10.24 6.34
CA VAL A 241 -3.43 9.70 7.58
C VAL A 241 -3.89 10.83 8.50
N ASP A 242 -3.13 11.93 8.63
CA ASP A 242 -3.53 13.09 9.43
C ASP A 242 -4.86 13.66 8.94
N ILE A 243 -5.05 13.83 7.62
CA ILE A 243 -6.30 14.33 7.05
C ILE A 243 -7.47 13.35 7.34
N VAL A 244 -7.26 12.05 7.18
CA VAL A 244 -8.29 11.05 7.47
C VAL A 244 -8.66 11.06 8.97
N ASN A 245 -7.67 11.21 9.84
CA ASN A 245 -7.86 11.26 11.31
C ASN A 245 -8.69 12.45 11.78
N GLU A 246 -8.75 13.57 11.01
CA GLU A 246 -9.64 14.70 11.33
C GLU A 246 -11.14 14.33 11.27
N TYR A 247 -11.50 13.29 10.52
CA TYR A 247 -12.88 12.94 10.21
C TYR A 247 -13.32 11.56 10.72
N LYS A 248 -12.41 10.57 10.71
CA LYS A 248 -12.77 9.19 11.02
C LYS A 248 -13.40 9.02 12.40
N GLN A 249 -14.27 8.03 12.52
CA GLN A 249 -14.86 7.67 13.80
C GLN A 249 -13.85 6.89 14.67
N LYS A 250 -14.04 6.91 15.99
CA LYS A 250 -13.14 6.22 16.94
C LYS A 250 -13.05 4.71 16.75
N ASN A 251 -14.08 4.13 16.16
CA ASN A 251 -14.18 2.69 15.87
C ASN A 251 -13.78 2.34 14.41
N GLN A 252 -13.11 3.25 13.72
CA GLN A 252 -12.55 3.02 12.37
C GLN A 252 -11.04 3.05 12.45
N PHE A 253 -10.37 2.24 11.62
CA PHE A 253 -8.92 2.19 11.52
C PHE A 253 -8.42 2.87 10.25
N VAL A 254 -7.12 3.19 10.23
CA VAL A 254 -6.39 3.59 9.02
C VAL A 254 -5.29 2.57 8.76
N THR A 255 -5.12 2.22 7.51
CA THR A 255 -4.10 1.31 7.01
C THR A 255 -3.50 1.79 5.70
N HIS A 256 -2.42 1.16 5.27
CA HIS A 256 -1.85 1.22 3.93
C HIS A 256 -1.42 -0.18 3.51
N CYS A 257 -1.68 -0.56 2.28
CA CYS A 257 -1.24 -1.83 1.71
C CYS A 257 0.21 -1.72 1.23
N PHE A 258 1.15 -2.19 2.02
CA PHE A 258 2.52 -2.37 1.56
C PHE A 258 2.61 -3.59 0.63
N MET A 259 3.59 -3.61 -0.27
CA MET A 259 3.86 -4.77 -1.11
C MET A 259 5.17 -5.45 -0.69
N GLY A 260 5.07 -6.70 -0.22
CA GLY A 260 6.24 -7.46 0.23
C GLY A 260 6.91 -6.91 1.50
N ALA A 261 8.04 -7.51 1.87
CA ALA A 261 8.76 -7.18 3.10
C ALA A 261 9.93 -6.21 2.89
N PHE A 262 10.50 -6.16 1.69
CA PHE A 262 11.73 -5.40 1.41
C PHE A 262 11.54 -4.43 0.25
N GLN A 263 10.79 -3.39 0.49
CA GLN A 263 10.65 -2.33 -0.50
C GLN A 263 11.52 -1.12 -0.17
N ASN A 264 11.59 -0.22 -1.14
CA ASN A 264 12.15 1.12 -0.99
C ASN A 264 11.32 2.01 -0.05
N VAL A 265 10.61 1.39 0.90
CA VAL A 265 9.73 2.03 1.88
C VAL A 265 10.16 1.63 3.28
N ASP A 266 10.23 2.58 4.18
CA ASP A 266 10.34 2.31 5.61
C ASP A 266 8.94 2.10 6.19
N GLN A 267 8.52 0.83 6.30
CA GLN A 267 7.20 0.48 6.77
C GLN A 267 6.96 0.92 8.23
N VAL A 268 8.00 0.93 9.06
CA VAL A 268 7.87 1.34 10.46
C VAL A 268 7.58 2.83 10.57
N GLU A 269 8.33 3.67 9.83
CA GLU A 269 8.11 5.11 9.80
C GLU A 269 6.79 5.47 9.09
N SER A 270 6.45 4.75 8.03
CA SER A 270 5.19 4.96 7.29
C SER A 270 3.96 4.58 8.11
N PHE A 271 4.07 3.57 8.97
CA PHE A 271 2.98 3.09 9.81
C PHE A 271 2.73 3.94 11.08
N ARG A 272 3.57 4.89 11.40
CA ARG A 272 3.62 5.58 12.70
C ARG A 272 2.27 6.12 13.20
N GLN A 273 1.37 6.50 12.31
CA GLN A 273 0.05 7.07 12.63
C GLN A 273 -1.13 6.18 12.24
N MET A 274 -0.87 4.98 11.77
CA MET A 274 -1.89 3.99 11.39
C MET A 274 -2.17 3.04 12.53
N GLU A 275 -3.31 2.34 12.49
CA GLU A 275 -3.69 1.39 13.53
C GLU A 275 -3.31 -0.06 13.17
N TYR A 276 -3.47 -0.46 11.92
CA TYR A 276 -3.13 -1.80 11.44
C TYR A 276 -2.30 -1.71 10.18
N PRO A 277 -1.11 -2.32 10.13
CA PRO A 277 -0.38 -2.44 8.89
C PRO A 277 -1.02 -3.49 8.00
N ALA A 278 -1.03 -3.25 6.71
CA ALA A 278 -1.49 -4.23 5.74
C ALA A 278 -0.43 -4.52 4.68
N ASN A 279 -0.55 -5.68 4.06
CA ASN A 279 0.39 -6.08 3.02
C ASN A 279 -0.35 -6.80 1.89
N ASN A 280 0.12 -6.59 0.67
CA ASN A 280 -0.28 -7.33 -0.51
C ASN A 280 0.74 -8.46 -0.72
N VAL A 281 0.28 -9.70 -0.66
CA VAL A 281 1.14 -10.87 -0.73
C VAL A 281 0.68 -11.78 -1.87
N TYR A 282 1.40 -11.75 -2.98
CA TYR A 282 1.21 -12.67 -4.08
C TYR A 282 2.24 -13.79 -3.99
N HIS A 283 1.79 -15.01 -4.10
CA HIS A 283 2.59 -16.22 -3.89
C HIS A 283 2.46 -17.19 -5.05
N ASN A 284 3.43 -18.06 -5.20
CA ASN A 284 3.36 -19.17 -6.16
C ASN A 284 2.22 -20.13 -5.78
N VAL A 285 1.74 -20.85 -6.78
CA VAL A 285 0.70 -21.88 -6.65
C VAL A 285 1.20 -23.21 -7.21
N GLN A 286 0.39 -24.24 -7.13
CA GLN A 286 0.71 -25.61 -7.55
C GLN A 286 1.97 -26.12 -6.84
N ASP A 287 2.89 -26.76 -7.56
CA ASP A 287 4.12 -27.34 -7.00
C ASP A 287 5.11 -26.26 -6.50
N GLY A 288 4.95 -25.02 -6.94
CA GLY A 288 5.75 -23.88 -6.49
C GLY A 288 5.26 -23.22 -5.20
N GLN A 289 4.15 -23.68 -4.63
CA GLN A 289 3.61 -23.11 -3.40
C GLN A 289 4.51 -23.40 -2.21
N ASP A 290 4.84 -22.35 -1.48
CA ASP A 290 5.66 -22.46 -0.28
C ASP A 290 5.13 -21.50 0.80
N GLY A 291 5.10 -21.98 2.04
CA GLY A 291 4.63 -21.20 3.19
C GLY A 291 5.68 -20.23 3.74
N GLN A 292 6.91 -20.24 3.26
CA GLN A 292 8.00 -19.41 3.81
C GLN A 292 7.73 -17.94 3.56
N LEU A 293 7.29 -17.57 2.36
CA LEU A 293 6.93 -16.19 2.03
C LEU A 293 5.83 -15.65 2.95
N LEU A 294 4.77 -16.45 3.17
CA LEU A 294 3.64 -16.05 4.01
C LEU A 294 4.09 -15.83 5.47
N ALA A 295 4.89 -16.76 5.99
CA ALA A 295 5.43 -16.68 7.35
C ALA A 295 6.38 -15.48 7.51
N TYR A 296 7.27 -15.26 6.53
CA TYR A 296 8.26 -14.20 6.56
C TYR A 296 7.60 -12.80 6.51
N VAL A 297 6.68 -12.59 5.55
CA VAL A 297 5.95 -11.33 5.45
C VAL A 297 5.11 -11.09 6.70
N GLY A 298 4.45 -12.13 7.22
CA GLY A 298 3.68 -12.03 8.44
C GLY A 298 4.52 -11.63 9.65
N ASP A 299 5.72 -12.21 9.83
CA ASP A 299 6.63 -11.84 10.91
C ASP A 299 7.13 -10.39 10.75
N PHE A 300 7.43 -9.99 9.53
CA PHE A 300 7.84 -8.62 9.24
C PHE A 300 6.72 -7.62 9.59
N MET A 301 5.48 -7.85 9.10
CA MET A 301 4.35 -6.95 9.37
C MET A 301 3.99 -6.88 10.86
N ARG A 302 4.12 -7.99 11.58
CA ARG A 302 3.94 -8.00 13.04
C ARG A 302 4.99 -7.17 13.76
N THR A 303 6.21 -7.08 13.23
CA THR A 303 7.26 -6.22 13.77
C THR A 303 6.92 -4.74 13.57
N VAL A 304 6.35 -4.38 12.41
CA VAL A 304 5.91 -3.01 12.10
C VAL A 304 4.88 -2.53 13.12
N ALA A 305 3.84 -3.32 13.38
CA ALA A 305 2.74 -2.97 14.28
C ALA A 305 2.99 -3.30 15.75
N LYS A 306 3.96 -4.15 16.06
CA LYS A 306 4.07 -4.85 17.35
C LYS A 306 2.77 -5.62 17.70
N GLY A 307 2.06 -6.10 16.69
CA GLY A 307 0.76 -6.73 16.80
C GLY A 307 0.31 -7.48 15.55
N ASN A 308 -0.98 -7.65 15.38
CA ASN A 308 -1.58 -8.30 14.23
C ASN A 308 -1.62 -7.36 13.01
N TYR A 309 -1.82 -7.91 11.83
CA TYR A 309 -1.79 -7.20 10.56
C TYR A 309 -2.92 -7.64 9.65
N LEU A 310 -3.04 -7.03 8.48
CA LEU A 310 -4.07 -7.31 7.49
C LEU A 310 -3.40 -7.78 6.18
N ILE A 311 -4.06 -8.67 5.46
CA ILE A 311 -3.78 -8.96 4.05
C ILE A 311 -4.86 -8.28 3.23
N THR A 312 -4.47 -7.26 2.49
CA THR A 312 -5.35 -6.46 1.65
C THR A 312 -5.41 -6.94 0.21
N GLU A 313 -4.43 -7.74 -0.20
CA GLU A 313 -4.45 -8.46 -1.46
C GLU A 313 -3.65 -9.75 -1.38
N THR A 314 -4.25 -10.81 -1.94
CA THR A 314 -3.56 -12.06 -2.28
C THR A 314 -4.21 -12.67 -3.51
N ASN A 315 -3.54 -13.58 -4.20
CA ASN A 315 -4.11 -14.21 -5.39
C ASN A 315 -5.15 -15.26 -5.07
N ALA A 316 -6.35 -15.12 -5.65
CA ALA A 316 -7.37 -16.18 -5.61
C ALA A 316 -7.05 -17.30 -6.59
N GLN A 317 -6.72 -16.95 -7.83
CA GLN A 317 -6.40 -17.89 -8.90
C GLN A 317 -5.02 -17.58 -9.48
N THR A 318 -4.97 -16.83 -10.57
CA THR A 318 -3.72 -16.52 -11.27
C THR A 318 -3.37 -15.05 -11.12
N THR A 319 -2.08 -14.74 -11.10
CA THR A 319 -1.58 -13.37 -11.25
C THR A 319 -1.67 -12.93 -12.71
N GLY A 320 -1.83 -11.65 -12.97
CA GLY A 320 -2.38 -11.16 -14.21
C GLY A 320 -1.52 -10.26 -15.07
N TRP A 321 -0.21 -10.18 -14.82
CA TRP A 321 0.66 -9.28 -15.58
C TRP A 321 1.00 -9.78 -16.98
N ASP A 322 1.02 -11.11 -17.18
CA ASP A 322 1.27 -11.73 -18.49
C ASP A 322 0.55 -13.08 -18.61
N SER A 323 0.54 -13.64 -19.83
CA SER A 323 -0.11 -14.90 -20.11
C SER A 323 0.71 -16.14 -19.71
N ARG A 324 1.94 -16.00 -19.27
CA ARG A 324 2.86 -17.12 -19.03
C ARG A 324 2.58 -17.84 -17.72
N ASN A 325 2.07 -17.15 -16.72
CA ASN A 325 1.87 -17.65 -15.37
C ASN A 325 0.38 -17.92 -15.06
N GLN A 326 -0.35 -18.47 -16.04
CA GLN A 326 -1.79 -18.74 -15.92
C GLN A 326 -2.08 -20.12 -15.30
N TYR A 327 -1.44 -20.43 -14.18
CA TYR A 327 -1.61 -21.67 -13.44
C TYR A 327 -2.51 -21.44 -12.22
N PRO A 328 -3.79 -21.86 -12.24
CA PRO A 328 -4.64 -21.76 -11.06
C PRO A 328 -4.17 -22.73 -9.96
N PRO A 329 -4.41 -22.41 -8.67
CA PRO A 329 -4.01 -23.29 -7.58
C PRO A 329 -4.69 -24.65 -7.66
N TYR A 330 -4.06 -25.67 -7.09
CA TYR A 330 -4.70 -26.97 -6.85
C TYR A 330 -5.80 -26.86 -5.79
N ASP A 331 -6.73 -27.82 -5.79
CA ASP A 331 -7.77 -27.90 -4.75
C ASP A 331 -7.13 -27.95 -3.36
N GLY A 332 -7.64 -27.16 -2.46
CA GLY A 332 -7.12 -27.02 -1.10
C GLY A 332 -6.03 -25.97 -0.90
N GLN A 333 -5.40 -25.46 -1.96
CA GLN A 333 -4.32 -24.49 -1.83
C GLN A 333 -4.81 -23.09 -1.41
N LEU A 334 -5.98 -22.65 -1.87
CA LEU A 334 -6.58 -21.40 -1.40
C LEU A 334 -6.80 -21.46 0.11
N ARG A 335 -7.39 -22.57 0.61
CA ARG A 335 -7.58 -22.79 2.03
C ARG A 335 -6.24 -22.81 2.79
N GLN A 336 -5.23 -23.51 2.29
CA GLN A 336 -3.91 -23.59 2.90
C GLN A 336 -3.27 -22.19 3.04
N ASN A 337 -3.39 -21.36 2.03
CA ASN A 337 -2.83 -19.99 2.05
C ASN A 337 -3.54 -19.10 3.07
N VAL A 338 -4.86 -19.14 3.13
CA VAL A 338 -5.62 -18.40 4.16
C VAL A 338 -5.15 -18.78 5.56
N TYR A 339 -5.09 -20.08 5.86
CA TYR A 339 -4.63 -20.53 7.19
C TYR A 339 -3.14 -20.21 7.43
N GLY A 340 -2.31 -20.14 6.39
CA GLY A 340 -0.93 -19.66 6.47
C GLY A 340 -0.85 -18.19 6.90
N HIS A 341 -1.67 -17.32 6.32
CA HIS A 341 -1.79 -15.92 6.74
C HIS A 341 -2.30 -15.78 8.17
N LEU A 342 -3.36 -16.52 8.53
CA LEU A 342 -3.94 -16.48 9.88
C LEU A 342 -2.96 -17.00 10.93
N ALA A 343 -2.24 -18.09 10.66
CA ALA A 343 -1.20 -18.63 11.53
C ALA A 343 -0.04 -17.64 11.73
N SER A 344 0.22 -16.81 10.72
CA SER A 344 1.20 -15.72 10.80
C SER A 344 0.65 -14.47 11.50
N GLY A 345 -0.65 -14.40 11.81
CA GLY A 345 -1.28 -13.37 12.62
C GLY A 345 -2.11 -12.35 11.86
N ALA A 346 -2.52 -12.63 10.63
CA ALA A 346 -3.47 -11.80 9.91
C ALA A 346 -4.87 -11.86 10.57
N ASN A 347 -5.54 -10.70 10.67
CA ASN A 347 -6.92 -10.59 11.11
C ASN A 347 -7.91 -10.41 9.95
N MET A 348 -7.39 -10.14 8.76
CA MET A 348 -8.16 -9.96 7.53
C MET A 348 -7.39 -10.58 6.36
N VAL A 349 -8.11 -11.20 5.45
CA VAL A 349 -7.58 -11.70 4.17
C VAL A 349 -8.53 -11.28 3.06
N GLU A 350 -8.06 -10.44 2.16
CA GLU A 350 -8.77 -10.00 0.97
C GLU A 350 -8.03 -10.44 -0.29
N TYR A 351 -8.79 -10.86 -1.28
CA TYR A 351 -8.26 -11.27 -2.57
C TYR A 351 -8.26 -10.13 -3.58
N TRP A 352 -7.27 -10.07 -4.42
CA TRP A 352 -7.30 -9.40 -5.69
C TRP A 352 -7.80 -10.39 -6.76
N HIS A 353 -9.07 -10.33 -7.26
CA HIS A 353 -10.13 -9.54 -6.64
C HIS A 353 -11.47 -10.31 -6.74
N TRP A 354 -12.61 -9.70 -6.51
CA TRP A 354 -13.90 -10.41 -6.51
C TRP A 354 -14.16 -11.11 -7.84
N SER A 355 -14.14 -10.38 -8.96
CA SER A 355 -14.32 -10.93 -10.30
C SER A 355 -13.00 -10.94 -11.07
N SER A 356 -12.86 -11.82 -12.06
CA SER A 356 -11.74 -11.75 -12.99
C SER A 356 -11.78 -10.45 -13.78
N ILE A 357 -10.61 -9.86 -14.06
CA ILE A 357 -10.50 -8.54 -14.69
C ILE A 357 -10.85 -8.63 -16.18
N HIS A 358 -11.72 -7.72 -16.65
CA HIS A 358 -12.20 -7.71 -18.03
C HIS A 358 -11.49 -6.67 -18.91
N TYR A 359 -10.89 -5.64 -18.32
CA TYR A 359 -10.33 -4.51 -19.03
C TYR A 359 -8.95 -4.11 -18.51
N GLY A 360 -8.22 -3.36 -19.32
CA GLY A 360 -6.97 -2.72 -18.93
C GLY A 360 -5.78 -3.69 -18.88
N GLN A 361 -4.78 -3.31 -18.12
CA GLN A 361 -3.49 -3.99 -18.10
C GLN A 361 -3.51 -5.34 -17.37
N GLU A 362 -4.49 -5.57 -16.54
CA GLU A 362 -4.56 -6.76 -15.67
C GLU A 362 -5.60 -7.78 -16.13
N THR A 363 -5.90 -7.86 -17.42
CA THR A 363 -6.91 -8.78 -17.99
C THR A 363 -6.61 -10.27 -17.76
N TYR A 364 -5.39 -10.62 -17.41
CA TYR A 364 -5.02 -11.99 -17.03
C TYR A 364 -5.29 -12.32 -15.56
N TRP A 365 -5.61 -11.35 -14.72
CA TRP A 365 -5.97 -11.60 -13.33
C TRP A 365 -7.30 -12.35 -13.25
N LYS A 366 -7.26 -13.50 -12.57
CA LYS A 366 -8.43 -14.30 -12.27
C LYS A 366 -8.77 -14.15 -10.79
N GLY A 367 -9.92 -13.55 -10.53
CA GLY A 367 -10.47 -13.33 -9.21
C GLY A 367 -11.15 -14.56 -8.60
N ILE A 368 -12.03 -14.34 -7.64
CA ILE A 368 -12.84 -15.39 -7.05
C ILE A 368 -13.85 -15.92 -8.07
N LEU A 369 -14.53 -15.05 -8.81
CA LEU A 369 -15.37 -15.44 -9.95
C LEU A 369 -14.54 -15.52 -11.24
N GLY A 370 -15.00 -16.33 -12.20
CA GLY A 370 -14.42 -16.46 -13.52
C GLY A 370 -14.58 -15.21 -14.39
N HIS A 371 -14.02 -15.24 -15.63
CA HIS A 371 -14.26 -14.18 -16.63
C HIS A 371 -15.71 -14.20 -17.16
N ASP A 372 -16.40 -15.31 -17.02
CA ASP A 372 -17.85 -15.45 -17.24
C ASP A 372 -18.68 -14.82 -16.11
N LEU A 373 -18.03 -14.34 -15.05
CA LEU A 373 -18.63 -13.77 -13.84
C LEU A 373 -19.44 -14.79 -13.04
N GLU A 374 -19.22 -16.07 -13.28
CA GLU A 374 -19.88 -17.18 -12.63
C GLU A 374 -18.97 -17.85 -11.58
N GLY A 375 -19.60 -18.69 -10.74
CA GLY A 375 -18.91 -19.51 -9.76
C GLY A 375 -18.09 -20.60 -10.41
N ASN A 376 -17.00 -20.97 -9.78
CA ASN A 376 -16.10 -22.03 -10.19
C ASN A 376 -15.54 -22.80 -9.00
N ARG A 377 -14.65 -23.77 -9.21
CA ARG A 377 -14.07 -24.55 -8.09
C ARG A 377 -13.35 -23.69 -7.03
N ILE A 378 -12.79 -22.55 -7.42
CA ILE A 378 -12.10 -21.62 -6.50
C ILE A 378 -13.13 -20.86 -5.65
N SER A 379 -14.22 -20.38 -6.25
CA SER A 379 -15.30 -19.74 -5.49
C SER A 379 -16.00 -20.70 -4.52
N GLU A 380 -16.12 -21.98 -4.88
CA GLU A 380 -16.64 -23.00 -3.98
C GLU A 380 -15.66 -23.29 -2.82
N GLU A 381 -14.34 -23.31 -3.08
CA GLU A 381 -13.35 -23.40 -2.01
C GLU A 381 -13.37 -22.16 -1.12
N PHE A 382 -13.49 -20.96 -1.70
CA PHE A 382 -13.67 -19.70 -0.96
C PHE A 382 -14.89 -19.79 -0.03
N LYS A 383 -16.04 -20.21 -0.55
CA LYS A 383 -17.29 -20.40 0.23
C LYS A 383 -17.10 -21.38 1.39
N LYS A 384 -16.39 -22.48 1.16
CA LYS A 384 -16.05 -23.45 2.21
C LYS A 384 -15.20 -22.81 3.31
N VAL A 385 -14.15 -22.09 2.94
CA VAL A 385 -13.28 -21.38 3.90
C VAL A 385 -14.07 -20.32 4.67
N ALA A 386 -14.88 -19.51 4.00
CA ALA A 386 -15.76 -18.53 4.65
C ALA A 386 -16.68 -19.17 5.70
N GLY A 387 -17.25 -20.35 5.37
CA GLY A 387 -18.05 -21.14 6.30
C GLY A 387 -17.26 -21.65 7.51
N GLU A 388 -15.99 -22.05 7.32
CA GLU A 388 -15.09 -22.42 8.42
C GLU A 388 -14.79 -21.21 9.31
N LEU A 389 -14.40 -20.07 8.71
CA LEU A 389 -14.07 -18.84 9.45
C LEU A 389 -15.28 -18.28 10.22
N ARG A 390 -16.48 -18.44 9.69
CA ARG A 390 -17.70 -18.06 10.43
C ARG A 390 -17.86 -18.87 11.72
N ARG A 391 -17.47 -20.16 11.74
CA ARG A 391 -17.58 -21.03 12.91
C ARG A 391 -16.45 -20.86 13.92
N ILE A 392 -15.22 -20.69 13.44
CA ILE A 392 -14.03 -20.74 14.32
C ILE A 392 -13.20 -19.46 14.31
N GLY A 393 -13.55 -18.45 13.50
CA GLY A 393 -12.74 -17.25 13.32
C GLY A 393 -12.53 -16.44 14.62
N THR A 394 -13.49 -16.49 15.55
CA THR A 394 -13.33 -15.90 16.89
C THR A 394 -12.16 -16.50 17.69
N HIS A 395 -11.74 -17.72 17.38
CA HIS A 395 -10.56 -18.35 17.97
C HIS A 395 -9.27 -18.11 17.18
N LEU A 396 -9.38 -17.62 15.95
CA LEU A 396 -8.27 -17.37 15.04
C LEU A 396 -7.87 -15.89 14.96
N VAL A 397 -8.73 -15.00 15.42
CA VAL A 397 -8.47 -13.56 15.44
C VAL A 397 -7.51 -13.19 16.58
N ASN A 398 -6.67 -12.21 16.37
CA ASN A 398 -5.73 -11.65 17.36
C ASN A 398 -4.75 -12.70 17.94
N LEU A 399 -4.36 -13.67 17.13
CA LEU A 399 -3.40 -14.69 17.53
C LEU A 399 -2.05 -14.06 17.91
N LYS A 400 -1.45 -14.57 18.98
CA LYS A 400 -0.13 -14.16 19.44
C LYS A 400 0.92 -15.17 18.99
N LYS A 401 1.95 -14.71 18.32
CA LYS A 401 3.08 -15.54 17.90
C LYS A 401 4.09 -15.69 19.01
N ARG A 402 4.70 -16.88 19.13
CA ARG A 402 5.77 -17.19 20.08
C ARG A 402 7.04 -17.51 19.31
N ASN A 403 7.80 -16.47 18.95
CA ASN A 403 9.03 -16.62 18.21
C ASN A 403 10.17 -17.07 19.14
N LYS A 404 11.02 -18.00 18.68
CA LYS A 404 12.24 -18.44 19.36
C LYS A 404 13.51 -17.88 18.74
N ALA A 405 13.42 -17.27 17.57
CA ALA A 405 14.51 -16.65 16.84
C ALA A 405 14.06 -15.29 16.31
N ALA A 406 15.01 -14.40 16.03
CA ALA A 406 14.79 -13.12 15.41
C ALA A 406 15.78 -12.91 14.26
N ILE A 407 15.34 -12.23 13.22
CA ILE A 407 16.16 -11.77 12.10
C ILE A 407 16.34 -10.25 12.26
N LEU A 408 17.60 -9.80 12.29
CA LEU A 408 17.91 -8.38 12.27
C LEU A 408 17.94 -7.90 10.82
N PHE A 409 17.06 -6.96 10.47
CA PHE A 409 17.01 -6.31 9.17
C PHE A 409 17.40 -4.84 9.28
N SER A 410 18.15 -4.34 8.29
CA SER A 410 18.55 -2.93 8.18
C SER A 410 18.33 -2.44 6.76
N HIS A 411 17.40 -1.51 6.56
CA HIS A 411 17.21 -0.82 5.28
C HIS A 411 18.50 -0.17 4.76
N ASP A 412 19.28 0.46 5.65
CA ASP A 412 20.52 1.12 5.25
C ASP A 412 21.56 0.14 4.73
N SER A 413 21.73 -1.00 5.40
CA SER A 413 22.64 -2.05 4.95
C SER A 413 22.14 -2.68 3.64
N TYR A 414 20.85 -2.96 3.55
CA TYR A 414 20.23 -3.50 2.34
C TYR A 414 20.52 -2.59 1.13
N HIS A 415 20.21 -1.29 1.22
CA HIS A 415 20.45 -0.36 0.12
C HIS A 415 21.94 -0.13 -0.16
N ALA A 416 22.77 -0.01 0.88
CA ALA A 416 24.21 0.15 0.69
C ALA A 416 24.81 -1.01 -0.12
N LEU A 417 24.39 -2.23 0.16
CA LEU A 417 24.87 -3.44 -0.52
C LEU A 417 24.30 -3.59 -1.96
N GLN A 418 23.26 -2.84 -2.34
CA GLN A 418 22.80 -2.79 -3.73
C GLN A 418 23.82 -2.10 -4.65
N PHE A 419 24.53 -1.10 -4.19
CA PHE A 419 25.51 -0.35 -4.99
C PHE A 419 26.96 -0.54 -4.55
N MET A 420 27.21 -1.15 -3.38
CA MET A 420 28.54 -1.55 -2.88
C MET A 420 28.50 -3.01 -2.40
N PRO A 421 28.22 -3.98 -3.29
CA PRO A 421 28.10 -5.38 -2.90
C PRO A 421 29.47 -5.97 -2.55
N TYR A 422 29.48 -6.98 -1.69
CA TYR A 422 30.70 -7.78 -1.40
C TYR A 422 31.18 -8.57 -2.62
N SER A 423 30.24 -8.96 -3.50
CA SER A 423 30.51 -9.61 -4.75
C SER A 423 29.56 -9.10 -5.82
N TRP A 424 30.08 -8.80 -7.01
CA TRP A 424 29.24 -8.40 -8.16
C TRP A 424 28.36 -9.52 -8.71
N LYS A 425 28.59 -10.77 -8.30
CA LYS A 425 27.80 -11.93 -8.72
C LYS A 425 26.64 -12.22 -7.78
N ASP A 426 26.74 -11.78 -6.56
CA ASP A 426 25.75 -12.05 -5.51
C ASP A 426 25.13 -10.71 -5.10
N ASN A 427 24.02 -10.37 -5.71
CA ASN A 427 23.12 -9.41 -5.08
C ASN A 427 22.72 -9.99 -3.73
N TYR A 428 22.59 -9.14 -2.73
CA TYR A 428 22.21 -9.40 -1.34
C TYR A 428 21.43 -10.70 -1.14
N PRO A 429 21.64 -11.46 -0.06
CA PRO A 429 21.11 -12.81 0.08
C PRO A 429 19.66 -12.91 -0.28
N LYS A 430 19.40 -13.82 -1.21
CA LYS A 430 18.06 -14.19 -1.63
C LYS A 430 17.32 -14.86 -0.49
#